data_b17e4893d839c3a62f20c623464f98db
#
_entry.id   b17e4893d839c3a62f20c623464f98db
#
_cell.length_a   1.000
_cell.length_b   1.000
_cell.length_c   1.000
_cell.angle_alpha   90.00
_cell.angle_beta   90.00
_cell.angle_gamma   90.00
#
_symmetry.space_group_name_H-M   'P 1'
#
loop_
_entity.id
_entity.type
_entity.pdbx_description
1 polymer ?
#
loop_
_entity_poly.entity_id
_entity_poly.type
_entity_poly.pdbx_seq_one_letter_code
_entity_poly.pdbx_strand_id
1 'polypeptide(L)'
;MRLGCALLAAWLLWAPSLVGAVSMTNDPKGFRNIAWGTALNARTDLERTRQGPNIIEYRFKNTPPSFADIPVESLHLSTVDDQFARVTIRYRGEDTHKKILAYLESEFGRMERLPGQMLRGLNQQYNWRGTESEINLTYQAGTERGYLFLDSRTLAPRFNDLLADTAE
;
A
#
# COMPACT_ATOMS: atom_id res chain seq x y z
N MET A 1 -8.57 -18.38 -65.43
CA MET A 1 -8.43 -18.92 -64.06
C MET A 1 -7.53 -17.99 -63.25
N ARG A 2 -8.11 -17.19 -62.35
CA ARG A 2 -7.34 -16.30 -61.44
C ARG A 2 -7.68 -16.75 -60.01
N LEU A 3 -6.67 -17.37 -59.33
CA LEU A 3 -6.76 -17.70 -57.92
C LEU A 3 -6.43 -16.44 -57.09
N GLY A 4 -7.41 -15.98 -56.32
CA GLY A 4 -7.24 -14.93 -55.32
C GLY A 4 -6.82 -15.56 -53.98
N CYS A 5 -5.60 -15.24 -53.54
CA CYS A 5 -5.14 -15.54 -52.16
C CYS A 5 -5.77 -14.54 -51.20
N ALA A 6 -6.66 -14.99 -50.34
CA ALA A 6 -7.17 -14.22 -49.21
C ALA A 6 -6.18 -14.36 -48.03
N LEU A 7 -5.47 -13.28 -47.69
CA LEU A 7 -4.64 -13.17 -46.47
C LEU A 7 -5.55 -12.84 -45.27
N LEU A 8 -5.80 -13.85 -44.43
CA LEU A 8 -6.41 -13.66 -43.11
C LEU A 8 -5.37 -13.08 -42.13
N ALA A 9 -5.46 -11.79 -41.86
CA ALA A 9 -4.71 -11.14 -40.82
C ALA A 9 -5.34 -11.47 -39.45
N ALA A 10 -4.68 -12.36 -38.68
CA ALA A 10 -5.04 -12.66 -37.30
C ALA A 10 -4.58 -11.51 -36.40
N TRP A 11 -5.50 -10.68 -35.93
CA TRP A 11 -5.25 -9.69 -34.89
C TRP A 11 -5.20 -10.41 -33.55
N LEU A 12 -3.99 -10.61 -33.01
CA LEU A 12 -3.78 -11.00 -31.62
C LEU A 12 -4.18 -9.82 -30.73
N LEU A 13 -5.34 -9.90 -30.13
CA LEU A 13 -5.78 -9.01 -29.05
C LEU A 13 -4.93 -9.29 -27.81
N TRP A 14 -3.93 -8.46 -27.57
CA TRP A 14 -3.23 -8.42 -26.31
C TRP A 14 -4.17 -7.78 -25.28
N ALA A 15 -4.87 -8.63 -24.52
CA ALA A 15 -5.62 -8.16 -23.36
C ALA A 15 -4.62 -7.79 -22.25
N PRO A 16 -4.63 -6.56 -21.72
CA PRO A 16 -3.83 -6.22 -20.55
C PRO A 16 -4.33 -7.05 -19.38
N SER A 17 -3.43 -7.79 -18.73
CA SER A 17 -3.74 -8.51 -17.49
C SER A 17 -4.06 -7.46 -16.41
N LEU A 18 -5.33 -7.26 -16.12
CA LEU A 18 -5.77 -6.50 -14.96
C LEU A 18 -5.33 -7.28 -13.71
N VAL A 19 -4.29 -6.80 -13.05
CA VAL A 19 -3.99 -7.21 -11.67
C VAL A 19 -5.17 -6.72 -10.84
N GLY A 20 -6.10 -7.60 -10.54
CA GLY A 20 -7.30 -7.28 -9.79
C GLY A 20 -6.91 -6.93 -8.34
N ALA A 21 -7.15 -5.69 -7.93
CA ALA A 21 -7.17 -5.34 -6.51
C ALA A 21 -8.40 -6.00 -5.86
N VAL A 22 -8.23 -6.59 -4.69
CA VAL A 22 -9.36 -7.13 -3.92
C VAL A 22 -10.17 -5.96 -3.36
N SER A 23 -11.49 -6.01 -3.54
CA SER A 23 -12.40 -5.05 -2.91
C SER A 23 -12.39 -5.26 -1.40
N MET A 24 -12.14 -4.21 -0.63
CA MET A 24 -12.13 -4.28 0.83
C MET A 24 -13.51 -4.55 1.40
N THR A 25 -13.60 -5.47 2.38
CA THR A 25 -14.82 -5.69 3.18
C THR A 25 -15.03 -4.64 4.25
N ASN A 26 -13.93 -4.18 4.89
CA ASN A 26 -13.93 -3.14 5.93
C ASN A 26 -12.98 -2.02 5.49
N ASP A 27 -13.50 -1.01 4.79
CA ASP A 27 -12.69 0.10 4.31
C ASP A 27 -12.34 1.06 5.47
N PRO A 28 -11.08 1.15 5.92
CA PRO A 28 -10.70 2.04 7.01
C PRO A 28 -10.71 3.48 6.51
N LYS A 29 -11.34 4.37 7.28
CA LYS A 29 -11.38 5.81 6.97
C LYS A 29 -10.22 6.58 7.61
N GLY A 30 -9.13 5.88 7.92
CA GLY A 30 -7.98 6.41 8.63
C GLY A 30 -7.16 5.30 9.30
N PHE A 31 -6.39 5.68 10.33
CA PHE A 31 -5.54 4.77 11.08
C PHE A 31 -5.56 5.10 12.57
N ARG A 32 -5.75 4.10 13.45
CA ARG A 32 -5.79 4.25 14.94
C ARG A 32 -6.66 5.42 15.39
N ASN A 33 -7.90 5.47 14.91
CA ASN A 33 -8.88 6.55 15.20
C ASN A 33 -8.47 7.94 14.71
N ILE A 34 -7.48 8.05 13.84
CA ILE A 34 -7.11 9.28 13.14
C ILE A 34 -7.69 9.19 11.73
N ALA A 35 -8.68 10.02 11.41
CA ALA A 35 -9.30 10.03 10.09
C ALA A 35 -8.35 10.59 9.03
N TRP A 36 -8.47 10.13 7.79
CA TRP A 36 -7.77 10.74 6.66
C TRP A 36 -8.10 12.24 6.55
N GLY A 37 -7.12 13.05 6.15
CA GLY A 37 -7.27 14.51 6.05
C GLY A 37 -7.13 15.26 7.38
N THR A 38 -7.03 14.57 8.53
CA THR A 38 -6.82 15.23 9.82
C THR A 38 -5.45 15.93 9.87
N ALA A 39 -5.43 17.16 10.40
CA ALA A 39 -4.16 17.85 10.69
C ALA A 39 -3.47 17.21 11.91
N LEU A 40 -2.23 16.75 11.73
CA LEU A 40 -1.49 16.04 12.79
C LEU A 40 -0.65 16.97 13.69
N ASN A 41 -0.44 18.22 13.29
CA ASN A 41 0.43 19.17 13.98
C ASN A 41 -0.04 19.56 15.39
N ALA A 42 -1.35 19.47 15.67
CA ALA A 42 -1.94 19.76 16.98
C ALA A 42 -1.97 18.55 17.93
N ARG A 43 -1.57 17.38 17.49
CA ARG A 43 -1.61 16.15 18.30
C ARG A 43 -0.41 16.06 19.22
N THR A 44 -0.68 15.94 20.51
CA THR A 44 0.36 15.88 21.58
C THR A 44 1.00 14.49 21.70
N ASP A 45 0.33 13.44 21.24
CA ASP A 45 0.78 12.05 21.24
C ASP A 45 1.71 11.72 20.04
N LEU A 46 1.87 12.67 19.12
CA LEU A 46 2.76 12.53 17.97
C LEU A 46 3.99 13.45 18.07
N GLU A 47 5.09 13.03 17.48
CA GLU A 47 6.28 13.84 17.27
C GLU A 47 6.68 13.83 15.80
N ARG A 48 7.19 14.94 15.31
CA ARG A 48 7.71 15.07 13.95
C ARG A 48 9.06 14.35 13.85
N THR A 49 9.22 13.53 12.81
CA THR A 49 10.47 12.84 12.50
C THR A 49 11.17 13.39 11.27
N ARG A 50 10.39 13.95 10.34
CA ARG A 50 10.90 14.58 9.12
C ARG A 50 10.01 15.75 8.74
N GLN A 51 10.63 16.83 8.25
CA GLN A 51 9.93 17.99 7.76
C GLN A 51 10.42 18.33 6.35
N GLY A 52 9.54 18.17 5.37
CA GLY A 52 9.66 18.70 4.01
C GLY A 52 8.74 19.90 3.80
N PRO A 53 8.79 20.55 2.64
CA PRO A 53 7.94 21.70 2.35
C PRO A 53 6.44 21.35 2.39
N ASN A 54 6.05 20.21 1.85
CA ASN A 54 4.64 19.79 1.74
C ASN A 54 4.37 18.43 2.39
N ILE A 55 5.42 17.66 2.73
CA ILE A 55 5.30 16.34 3.34
C ILE A 55 5.98 16.39 4.71
N ILE A 56 5.24 16.06 5.77
CA ILE A 56 5.74 15.96 7.13
C ILE A 56 5.49 14.56 7.64
N GLU A 57 6.52 13.94 8.25
CA GLU A 57 6.39 12.61 8.86
C GLU A 57 6.32 12.72 10.37
N TYR A 58 5.48 11.87 10.96
CA TYR A 58 5.25 11.78 12.40
C TYR A 58 5.40 10.34 12.89
N ARG A 59 5.72 10.17 14.16
CA ARG A 59 5.61 8.88 14.88
C ARG A 59 4.89 9.06 16.21
N PHE A 60 4.37 7.97 16.75
CA PHE A 60 3.81 7.98 18.11
C PHE A 60 4.93 8.13 19.14
N LYS A 61 4.72 9.02 20.14
CA LYS A 61 5.63 9.19 21.26
C LYS A 61 5.52 8.01 22.22
N ASN A 62 6.66 7.62 22.79
CA ASN A 62 6.72 6.65 23.90
C ASN A 62 5.99 5.33 23.63
N THR A 63 5.77 4.97 22.37
CA THR A 63 5.08 3.75 21.97
C THR A 63 5.98 2.97 21.03
N PRO A 64 6.35 1.71 21.35
CA PRO A 64 7.07 0.86 20.42
C PRO A 64 6.26 0.71 19.11
N PRO A 65 6.92 0.72 17.94
CA PRO A 65 6.22 0.58 16.68
C PRO A 65 5.59 -0.81 16.59
N SER A 66 4.27 -0.86 16.41
CA SER A 66 3.51 -2.10 16.22
C SER A 66 2.38 -1.88 15.21
N PHE A 67 1.94 -2.94 14.56
CA PHE A 67 0.76 -2.97 13.71
C PHE A 67 -0.12 -4.15 14.12
N ALA A 68 -1.35 -3.89 14.55
CA ALA A 68 -2.25 -4.94 15.07
C ALA A 68 -1.55 -5.84 16.13
N ASP A 69 -0.89 -5.22 17.11
CA ASP A 69 -0.08 -5.84 18.16
C ASP A 69 1.14 -6.64 17.66
N ILE A 70 1.43 -6.61 16.36
CA ILE A 70 2.62 -7.23 15.78
C ILE A 70 3.76 -6.19 15.84
N PRO A 71 4.89 -6.48 16.53
CA PRO A 71 6.05 -5.59 16.53
C PRO A 71 6.60 -5.39 15.11
N VAL A 72 6.97 -4.15 14.78
CA VAL A 72 7.54 -3.77 13.48
C VAL A 72 8.78 -2.92 13.66
N GLU A 73 9.59 -2.73 12.60
CA GLU A 73 10.81 -1.90 12.68
C GLU A 73 10.48 -0.41 12.80
N SER A 74 9.49 0.07 12.04
CA SER A 74 9.06 1.46 12.11
C SER A 74 7.61 1.63 11.65
N LEU A 75 6.95 2.65 12.19
CA LEU A 75 5.63 3.10 11.81
C LEU A 75 5.63 4.63 11.75
N HIS A 76 5.40 5.17 10.56
CA HIS A 76 5.35 6.60 10.32
C HIS A 76 3.99 6.99 9.73
N LEU A 77 3.47 8.14 10.18
CA LEU A 77 2.32 8.80 9.61
C LEU A 77 2.82 9.97 8.79
N SER A 78 2.33 10.12 7.57
CA SER A 78 2.73 11.21 6.68
C SER A 78 1.54 12.09 6.34
N THR A 79 1.76 13.41 6.36
CA THR A 79 0.80 14.39 5.85
C THR A 79 1.25 14.90 4.49
N VAL A 80 0.30 15.32 3.68
CA VAL A 80 0.50 16.13 2.48
C VAL A 80 -0.31 17.41 2.64
N ASP A 81 0.32 18.57 2.45
CA ASP A 81 -0.30 19.87 2.67
C ASP A 81 -1.04 19.94 4.03
N ASP A 82 -0.37 19.48 5.10
CA ASP A 82 -0.86 19.33 6.48
C ASP A 82 -1.99 18.30 6.71
N GLN A 83 -2.44 17.58 5.69
CA GLN A 83 -3.52 16.59 5.78
C GLN A 83 -2.95 15.17 5.88
N PHE A 84 -3.41 14.37 6.86
CA PHE A 84 -3.00 12.98 7.03
C PHE A 84 -3.37 12.13 5.82
N ALA A 85 -2.35 11.60 5.13
CA ALA A 85 -2.51 10.96 3.83
C ALA A 85 -2.03 9.50 3.78
N ARG A 86 -0.98 9.15 4.56
CA ARG A 86 -0.33 7.83 4.46
C ARG A 86 0.18 7.34 5.80
N VAL A 87 0.11 6.03 6.00
CA VAL A 87 0.90 5.30 7.00
C VAL A 87 1.91 4.43 6.28
N THR A 88 3.17 4.51 6.71
CA THR A 88 4.25 3.66 6.21
C THR A 88 4.76 2.79 7.35
N ILE A 89 4.74 1.48 7.17
CA ILE A 89 5.21 0.49 8.12
C ILE A 89 6.32 -0.32 7.46
N ARG A 90 7.46 -0.45 8.17
CA ARG A 90 8.57 -1.31 7.77
C ARG A 90 8.70 -2.44 8.77
N TYR A 91 8.92 -3.63 8.27
CA TYR A 91 9.10 -4.82 9.08
C TYR A 91 10.12 -5.76 8.46
N ARG A 92 10.56 -6.75 9.24
CA ARG A 92 11.50 -7.77 8.81
C ARG A 92 11.04 -9.16 9.27
N GLY A 93 11.41 -10.15 8.47
CA GLY A 93 11.19 -11.57 8.77
C GLY A 93 9.91 -12.14 8.16
N GLU A 94 10.02 -13.38 7.74
CA GLU A 94 8.91 -14.12 7.09
C GLU A 94 7.74 -14.34 8.05
N ASP A 95 8.01 -14.64 9.33
CA ASP A 95 6.95 -14.87 10.32
C ASP A 95 6.15 -13.59 10.61
N THR A 96 6.83 -12.43 10.66
CA THR A 96 6.17 -11.13 10.78
C THR A 96 5.31 -10.86 9.56
N HIS A 97 5.83 -11.15 8.36
CA HIS A 97 5.09 -11.02 7.11
C HIS A 97 3.80 -11.87 7.11
N LYS A 98 3.91 -13.14 7.48
CA LYS A 98 2.75 -14.05 7.56
C LYS A 98 1.68 -13.55 8.52
N LYS A 99 2.08 -13.02 9.70
CA LYS A 99 1.15 -12.46 10.68
C LYS A 99 0.43 -11.21 10.14
N ILE A 100 1.19 -10.29 9.52
CA ILE A 100 0.61 -9.08 8.90
C ILE A 100 -0.34 -9.45 7.77
N LEU A 101 0.05 -10.36 6.88
CA LEU A 101 -0.80 -10.82 5.78
C LEU A 101 -2.09 -11.48 6.31
N ALA A 102 -1.99 -12.38 7.29
CA ALA A 102 -3.15 -13.03 7.88
C ALA A 102 -4.12 -12.02 8.53
N TYR A 103 -3.59 -11.01 9.23
CA TYR A 103 -4.40 -9.92 9.78
C TYR A 103 -5.11 -9.13 8.68
N LEU A 104 -4.39 -8.71 7.63
CA LEU A 104 -4.98 -7.95 6.52
C LEU A 104 -6.05 -8.76 5.79
N GLU A 105 -5.83 -10.05 5.56
CA GLU A 105 -6.83 -10.95 4.96
C GLU A 105 -8.07 -11.12 5.83
N SER A 106 -7.91 -11.16 7.16
CA SER A 106 -9.06 -11.28 8.08
C SER A 106 -9.91 -10.01 8.15
N GLU A 107 -9.28 -8.85 8.09
CA GLU A 107 -9.96 -7.54 8.19
C GLU A 107 -10.52 -7.05 6.86
N PHE A 108 -9.75 -7.21 5.78
CA PHE A 108 -10.03 -6.54 4.50
C PHE A 108 -10.45 -7.51 3.38
N GLY A 109 -10.46 -8.81 3.66
CA GLY A 109 -10.84 -9.84 2.71
C GLY A 109 -9.65 -10.62 2.16
N ARG A 110 -9.90 -11.90 1.92
CA ARG A 110 -8.88 -12.81 1.39
C ARG A 110 -8.49 -12.44 -0.03
N MET A 111 -7.21 -12.55 -0.30
CA MET A 111 -6.70 -12.45 -1.67
C MET A 111 -7.09 -13.70 -2.45
N GLU A 112 -7.98 -13.55 -3.42
CA GLU A 112 -8.26 -14.62 -4.37
C GLU A 112 -7.01 -14.89 -5.22
N ARG A 113 -6.51 -16.11 -5.13
CA ARG A 113 -5.34 -16.56 -5.91
C ARG A 113 -5.83 -16.91 -7.32
N LEU A 114 -5.57 -16.04 -8.27
CA LEU A 114 -5.76 -16.40 -9.66
C LEU A 114 -4.73 -17.49 -10.06
N PRO A 115 -5.14 -18.53 -10.81
CA PRO A 115 -4.23 -19.54 -11.32
C PRO A 115 -3.08 -18.87 -12.09
N GLY A 116 -1.84 -19.16 -11.71
CA GLY A 116 -0.64 -18.60 -12.35
C GLY A 116 -0.04 -17.34 -11.69
N GLN A 117 -0.68 -16.74 -10.71
CA GLN A 117 -0.03 -15.70 -9.89
C GLN A 117 0.95 -16.33 -8.90
N MET A 118 2.24 -16.04 -9.07
CA MET A 118 3.28 -16.43 -8.10
C MET A 118 3.18 -15.54 -6.86
N LEU A 119 2.31 -15.90 -5.91
CA LEU A 119 2.32 -15.35 -4.55
C LEU A 119 3.48 -15.92 -3.70
N ARG A 120 4.28 -16.82 -4.30
CA ARG A 120 5.48 -17.41 -3.71
C ARG A 120 6.64 -17.13 -4.66
N GLY A 121 7.22 -15.96 -4.50
CA GLY A 121 8.41 -15.57 -5.25
C GLY A 121 9.31 -14.75 -4.36
N LEU A 122 10.45 -14.34 -4.90
CA LEU A 122 11.39 -13.46 -4.22
C LEU A 122 10.74 -12.10 -3.84
N ASN A 123 9.75 -11.67 -4.61
CA ASN A 123 8.99 -10.44 -4.36
C ASN A 123 7.48 -10.76 -4.34
N GLN A 124 6.85 -10.51 -3.20
CA GLN A 124 5.41 -10.69 -3.00
C GLN A 124 4.76 -9.32 -2.90
N GLN A 125 3.63 -9.13 -3.57
CA GLN A 125 2.85 -7.89 -3.53
C GLN A 125 1.37 -8.21 -3.42
N TYR A 126 0.68 -7.50 -2.52
CA TYR A 126 -0.74 -7.63 -2.24
C TYR A 126 -1.36 -6.24 -2.21
N ASN A 127 -2.55 -6.10 -2.78
CA ASN A 127 -3.26 -4.83 -2.82
C ASN A 127 -4.73 -5.02 -2.47
N TRP A 128 -5.21 -4.26 -1.48
CA TRP A 128 -6.62 -4.12 -1.14
C TRP A 128 -7.06 -2.70 -1.45
N ARG A 129 -8.20 -2.58 -2.10
CA ARG A 129 -8.71 -1.27 -2.53
C ARG A 129 -10.14 -1.07 -2.09
N GLY A 130 -10.35 -0.08 -1.22
CA GLY A 130 -11.65 0.40 -0.77
C GLY A 130 -12.08 1.67 -1.50
N THR A 131 -13.10 2.32 -0.98
CA THR A 131 -13.57 3.63 -1.45
C THR A 131 -12.67 4.76 -0.91
N GLU A 132 -12.33 4.68 0.38
CA GLU A 132 -11.57 5.70 1.11
C GLU A 132 -10.07 5.38 1.19
N SER A 133 -9.73 4.08 1.25
CA SER A 133 -8.37 3.63 1.49
C SER A 133 -7.85 2.67 0.45
N GLU A 134 -6.53 2.64 0.31
CA GLU A 134 -5.79 1.62 -0.42
C GLU A 134 -4.68 1.07 0.48
N ILE A 135 -4.51 -0.25 0.50
CA ILE A 135 -3.49 -0.94 1.29
C ILE A 135 -2.60 -1.72 0.35
N ASN A 136 -1.30 -1.45 0.41
CA ASN A 136 -0.27 -2.14 -0.36
C ASN A 136 0.70 -2.83 0.59
N LEU A 137 0.79 -4.16 0.52
CA LEU A 137 1.74 -4.96 1.25
C LEU A 137 2.77 -5.52 0.27
N THR A 138 4.06 -5.29 0.53
CA THR A 138 5.17 -5.86 -0.24
C THR A 138 6.13 -6.61 0.66
N TYR A 139 6.70 -7.71 0.17
CA TYR A 139 7.71 -8.48 0.87
C TYR A 139 8.77 -9.01 -0.09
N GLN A 140 10.03 -8.81 0.26
CA GLN A 140 11.20 -9.27 -0.48
C GLN A 140 11.84 -10.43 0.29
N ALA A 141 11.57 -11.65 -0.11
CA ALA A 141 12.04 -12.85 0.59
C ALA A 141 13.58 -12.93 0.66
N GLY A 142 14.31 -12.48 -0.36
CA GLY A 142 15.78 -12.51 -0.39
C GLY A 142 16.44 -11.59 0.65
N THR A 143 15.78 -10.54 1.09
CA THR A 143 16.26 -9.59 2.11
C THR A 143 15.45 -9.64 3.39
N GLU A 144 14.39 -10.44 3.41
CA GLU A 144 13.38 -10.52 4.47
C GLU A 144 12.74 -9.18 4.84
N ARG A 145 12.76 -8.20 3.94
CA ARG A 145 12.20 -6.88 4.18
C ARG A 145 10.78 -6.77 3.66
N GLY A 146 9.92 -6.18 4.48
CA GLY A 146 8.54 -5.90 4.12
C GLY A 146 8.16 -4.45 4.35
N TYR A 147 7.23 -3.99 3.51
CA TYR A 147 6.63 -2.67 3.58
C TYR A 147 5.12 -2.81 3.50
N LEU A 148 4.44 -2.06 4.35
CA LEU A 148 2.99 -1.91 4.32
C LEU A 148 2.67 -0.43 4.24
N PHE A 149 1.91 -0.05 3.19
CA PHE A 149 1.39 1.29 3.00
C PHE A 149 -0.11 1.26 3.15
N LEU A 150 -0.65 2.16 3.97
CA LEU A 150 -2.08 2.46 4.04
C LEU A 150 -2.23 3.90 3.56
N ASP A 151 -3.00 4.10 2.52
CA ASP A 151 -3.13 5.37 1.82
C ASP A 151 -4.58 5.87 1.84
N SER A 152 -4.75 7.18 2.05
CA SER A 152 -5.98 7.87 1.67
C SER A 152 -6.08 7.93 0.16
N ARG A 153 -7.11 7.35 -0.44
CA ARG A 153 -7.29 7.38 -1.90
C ARG A 153 -7.48 8.78 -2.46
N THR A 154 -8.05 9.68 -1.67
CA THR A 154 -8.26 11.06 -2.08
C THR A 154 -6.95 11.86 -2.10
N LEU A 155 -6.04 11.61 -1.14
CA LEU A 155 -4.80 12.37 -0.98
C LEU A 155 -3.58 11.69 -1.63
N ALA A 156 -3.65 10.38 -1.92
CA ALA A 156 -2.53 9.63 -2.49
C ALA A 156 -2.00 10.19 -3.83
N PRO A 157 -2.82 10.66 -4.78
CA PRO A 157 -2.29 11.24 -6.01
C PRO A 157 -1.38 12.43 -5.73
N ARG A 158 -1.83 13.39 -4.91
CA ARG A 158 -1.05 14.56 -4.54
C ARG A 158 0.23 14.20 -3.79
N PHE A 159 0.15 13.22 -2.89
CA PHE A 159 1.31 12.71 -2.16
C PHE A 159 2.37 12.11 -3.09
N ASN A 160 1.94 11.32 -4.08
CA ASN A 160 2.84 10.67 -5.04
C ASN A 160 3.48 11.68 -6.01
N ASP A 161 2.73 12.69 -6.46
CA ASP A 161 3.26 13.78 -7.30
C ASP A 161 4.41 14.49 -6.60
N LEU A 162 4.23 14.86 -5.32
CA LEU A 162 5.27 15.53 -4.54
C LEU A 162 6.50 14.65 -4.25
N LEU A 163 6.33 13.33 -4.16
CA LEU A 163 7.47 12.41 -4.04
C LEU A 163 8.26 12.32 -5.35
N ALA A 164 7.59 12.35 -6.50
CA ALA A 164 8.24 12.33 -7.81
C ALA A 164 9.08 13.60 -8.02
N ASP A 165 8.53 14.78 -7.69
CA ASP A 165 9.23 16.08 -7.82
C ASP A 165 10.48 16.19 -6.92
N THR A 166 10.55 15.44 -5.83
CA THR A 166 11.72 15.44 -4.93
C THR A 166 12.81 14.44 -5.33
N ALA A 167 12.56 13.60 -6.32
CA ALA A 167 13.49 12.57 -6.79
C ALA A 167 14.35 13.03 -8.00
N GLU A 168 14.04 14.20 -8.58
CA GLU A 168 14.84 14.87 -9.63
C GLU A 168 15.86 15.82 -9.01
#